data_2bb866d312028be8030cca73478d81c8
#
_entry.id   2bb866d312028be8030cca73478d81c8
#
_cell.length_a   1.000
_cell.length_b   1.000
_cell.length_c   1.000
_cell.angle_alpha   90.00
_cell.angle_beta   90.00
_cell.angle_gamma   90.00
#
_symmetry.space_group_name_H-M   'P 1'
#
loop_
_entity.id
_entity.type
_entity.pdbx_description
1 polymer ?
#
loop_
_entity_poly.entity_id
_entity_poly.type
_entity_poly.pdbx_seq_one_letter_code
_entity_poly.pdbx_strand_id
1 'polypeptide(L)'
;MALITKKIKGTEDVLPKQSYRWQFVENIMREESRAYGFREMRTPVFEHTELFARGVGQTTDVVQKEMYTFDTKGGESVTLRPEGTAGAARAVLEHALENEGLPIKASYFVSCYRYEKPQAGRLREFHQFGVEEFGTQSPIADAELICLAQSVLDRLGLTGVHLELNSIGCPACRAKYNEALRAYFGQYKEQLCTTCLSRLEKNPMRLLDCKSPEDHKIAEGAPKITDYLCEECEAHFAEVQRYLTGAGVAYTVNPTIVRGLDYYTKTVFEFVTDCIGAQGTVCGGGRYDGLIEELGGRHLPSLGFAMGLERILMVMDAQGIEIPQPEPCALYIATMGDAAKVKAFSLLRQVRECGLSAETDVVGRGLRPQMKYADKLGARYSMVLGDNEIEQNKAKVKNMESGEQTELALDETFAEKFSVLKLTESVVSC
;
A
#
# COMPACT_ATOMS: atom_id res chain seq x y z
N MET A 1 -27.71 -0.96 -24.70
CA MET A 1 -28.03 0.15 -23.80
C MET A 1 -26.74 0.87 -23.39
N ALA A 2 -26.74 2.19 -23.40
CA ALA A 2 -25.60 2.95 -22.86
C ALA A 2 -25.63 2.89 -21.32
N LEU A 3 -24.45 2.77 -20.68
CA LEU A 3 -24.37 2.86 -19.23
C LEU A 3 -24.78 4.26 -18.77
N ILE A 4 -25.52 4.35 -17.67
CA ILE A 4 -25.92 5.62 -17.05
C ILE A 4 -24.68 6.36 -16.54
N THR A 5 -23.73 5.65 -15.95
CA THR A 5 -22.48 6.20 -15.43
C THR A 5 -21.31 5.29 -15.73
N LYS A 6 -20.10 5.86 -15.70
CA LYS A 6 -18.82 5.16 -15.76
C LYS A 6 -17.98 5.63 -14.57
N LYS A 7 -16.91 4.90 -14.24
CA LYS A 7 -15.94 5.31 -13.21
C LYS A 7 -15.40 6.73 -13.50
N ILE A 8 -15.08 7.47 -12.46
CA ILE A 8 -14.48 8.80 -12.56
C ILE A 8 -13.04 8.66 -13.10
N LYS A 9 -12.63 9.59 -13.94
CA LYS A 9 -11.25 9.59 -14.48
C LYS A 9 -10.23 9.71 -13.35
N GLY A 10 -9.32 8.75 -13.29
CA GLY A 10 -8.28 8.66 -12.26
C GLY A 10 -8.68 7.81 -11.06
N THR A 11 -9.79 7.06 -11.17
CA THR A 11 -10.13 5.97 -10.23
C THR A 11 -10.14 4.65 -10.97
N GLU A 12 -9.85 3.54 -10.29
CA GLU A 12 -9.81 2.20 -10.89
C GLU A 12 -10.58 1.20 -10.02
N ASP A 13 -11.29 0.28 -10.69
CA ASP A 13 -11.93 -0.84 -10.01
C ASP A 13 -10.92 -2.00 -9.85
N VAL A 14 -10.80 -2.54 -8.67
CA VAL A 14 -10.07 -3.81 -8.44
C VAL A 14 -11.05 -4.97 -8.58
N LEU A 15 -11.04 -5.61 -9.75
CA LEU A 15 -11.98 -6.68 -10.09
C LEU A 15 -11.60 -8.02 -9.44
N PRO A 16 -12.57 -8.98 -9.27
CA PRO A 16 -12.32 -10.27 -8.63
C PRO A 16 -11.13 -11.06 -9.19
N LYS A 17 -10.84 -10.91 -10.50
CA LYS A 17 -9.69 -11.56 -11.14
C LYS A 17 -8.34 -10.94 -10.79
N GLN A 18 -8.31 -9.78 -10.15
CA GLN A 18 -7.12 -9.02 -9.81
C GLN A 18 -6.94 -8.84 -8.31
N SER A 19 -8.03 -8.98 -7.52
CA SER A 19 -8.02 -8.70 -6.09
C SER A 19 -7.03 -9.57 -5.30
N TYR A 20 -6.77 -10.80 -5.73
CA TYR A 20 -5.79 -11.69 -5.09
C TYR A 20 -4.37 -11.11 -5.10
N ARG A 21 -4.03 -10.32 -6.12
CA ARG A 21 -2.71 -9.66 -6.22
C ARG A 21 -2.54 -8.60 -5.14
N TRP A 22 -3.59 -7.84 -4.91
CA TRP A 22 -3.65 -6.85 -3.82
C TRP A 22 -3.54 -7.53 -2.47
N GLN A 23 -4.34 -8.57 -2.25
CA GLN A 23 -4.32 -9.36 -1.02
C GLN A 23 -2.94 -9.97 -0.74
N PHE A 24 -2.25 -10.46 -1.76
CA PHE A 24 -0.89 -11.00 -1.63
C PHE A 24 0.08 -9.93 -1.12
N VAL A 25 0.12 -8.77 -1.77
CA VAL A 25 0.97 -7.64 -1.38
C VAL A 25 0.63 -7.14 0.02
N GLU A 26 -0.64 -6.93 0.30
CA GLU A 26 -1.12 -6.48 1.60
C GLU A 26 -0.79 -7.47 2.73
N ASN A 27 -0.87 -8.78 2.47
CA ASN A 27 -0.55 -9.79 3.46
C ASN A 27 0.93 -9.76 3.84
N ILE A 28 1.83 -9.65 2.86
CA ILE A 28 3.27 -9.49 3.11
C ILE A 28 3.53 -8.23 3.94
N MET A 29 2.93 -7.11 3.58
CA MET A 29 3.08 -5.86 4.33
C MET A 29 2.57 -5.96 5.77
N ARG A 30 1.44 -6.66 6.01
CA ARG A 30 0.90 -6.91 7.36
C ARG A 30 1.82 -7.81 8.19
N GLU A 31 2.36 -8.86 7.59
CA GLU A 31 3.28 -9.78 8.26
C GLU A 31 4.56 -9.07 8.66
N GLU A 32 5.17 -8.30 7.75
CA GLU A 32 6.38 -7.52 8.06
C GLU A 32 6.10 -6.46 9.14
N SER A 33 5.02 -5.69 9.02
CA SER A 33 4.65 -4.73 10.07
C SER A 33 4.57 -5.38 11.44
N ARG A 34 3.94 -6.56 11.50
CA ARG A 34 3.80 -7.31 12.76
C ARG A 34 5.16 -7.78 13.29
N ALA A 35 6.06 -8.24 12.40
CA ALA A 35 7.40 -8.68 12.78
C ALA A 35 8.23 -7.54 13.41
N TYR A 36 8.01 -6.30 12.95
CA TYR A 36 8.65 -5.09 13.48
C TYR A 36 7.87 -4.45 14.66
N GLY A 37 6.79 -5.09 15.13
CA GLY A 37 6.01 -4.63 16.28
C GLY A 37 4.95 -3.58 15.98
N PHE A 38 4.70 -3.26 14.71
CA PHE A 38 3.63 -2.34 14.32
C PHE A 38 2.26 -2.99 14.40
N ARG A 39 1.24 -2.22 14.79
CA ARG A 39 -0.16 -2.65 14.87
C ARG A 39 -1.04 -1.82 13.96
N GLU A 40 -2.02 -2.47 13.33
CA GLU A 40 -2.92 -1.78 12.41
C GLU A 40 -3.78 -0.74 13.12
N MET A 41 -3.78 0.48 12.59
CA MET A 41 -4.66 1.59 12.94
C MET A 41 -5.56 1.93 11.76
N ARG A 42 -6.81 2.25 12.00
CA ARG A 42 -7.76 2.67 10.96
C ARG A 42 -8.32 4.03 11.31
N THR A 43 -8.12 4.99 10.43
CA THR A 43 -8.60 6.36 10.55
C THR A 43 -9.77 6.62 9.58
N PRO A 44 -10.61 7.62 9.81
CA PRO A 44 -11.68 8.02 8.88
C PRO A 44 -11.15 8.40 7.49
N VAL A 45 -11.99 8.24 6.48
CA VAL A 45 -11.68 8.61 5.08
C VAL A 45 -11.62 10.12 4.90
N PHE A 46 -12.39 10.88 5.65
CA PHE A 46 -12.41 12.34 5.64
C PHE A 46 -12.17 12.89 7.04
N GLU A 47 -11.51 14.02 7.11
CA GLU A 47 -11.14 14.73 8.31
C GLU A 47 -11.48 16.22 8.15
N HIS A 48 -11.44 16.99 9.23
CA HIS A 48 -11.50 18.44 9.12
C HIS A 48 -10.41 18.96 8.20
N THR A 49 -10.75 19.88 7.29
CA THR A 49 -9.81 20.46 6.32
C THR A 49 -8.59 21.05 6.99
N GLU A 50 -8.75 21.62 8.19
CA GLU A 50 -7.69 22.25 8.96
C GLU A 50 -6.58 21.25 9.35
N LEU A 51 -6.89 19.96 9.57
CA LEU A 51 -5.91 18.93 9.87
C LEU A 51 -4.85 18.85 8.78
N PHE A 52 -5.27 18.83 7.52
CA PHE A 52 -4.34 18.73 6.40
C PHE A 52 -3.69 20.09 6.08
N ALA A 53 -4.42 21.18 6.23
CA ALA A 53 -3.87 22.52 5.99
C ALA A 53 -2.70 22.84 6.93
N ARG A 54 -2.78 22.42 8.20
CA ARG A 54 -1.71 22.57 9.19
C ARG A 54 -0.65 21.47 9.05
N GLY A 55 -1.08 20.21 9.09
CA GLY A 55 -0.17 19.08 9.16
C GLY A 55 0.63 18.84 7.87
N VAL A 56 0.05 19.05 6.68
CA VAL A 56 0.72 18.81 5.39
C VAL A 56 1.52 20.02 4.92
N GLY A 57 1.10 21.22 5.31
CA GLY A 57 1.74 22.48 4.98
C GLY A 57 1.02 23.26 3.87
N GLN A 58 0.69 24.52 4.19
CA GLN A 58 -0.05 25.43 3.31
C GLN A 58 0.64 25.75 1.99
N THR A 59 1.96 25.51 1.89
CA THR A 59 2.76 25.81 0.68
C THR A 59 2.82 24.63 -0.29
N THR A 60 2.31 23.46 0.09
CA THR A 60 2.36 22.26 -0.73
C THR A 60 1.33 22.27 -1.85
N ASP A 61 1.65 21.67 -3.00
CA ASP A 61 0.69 21.52 -4.11
C ASP A 61 -0.55 20.71 -3.66
N VAL A 62 -0.36 19.75 -2.76
CA VAL A 62 -1.44 18.93 -2.18
C VAL A 62 -2.50 19.83 -1.56
N VAL A 63 -2.11 20.71 -0.64
CA VAL A 63 -3.06 21.60 0.07
C VAL A 63 -3.62 22.68 -0.86
N GLN A 64 -2.81 23.23 -1.75
CA GLN A 64 -3.23 24.36 -2.59
C GLN A 64 -4.15 23.96 -3.75
N LYS A 65 -4.01 22.74 -4.30
CA LYS A 65 -4.61 22.39 -5.60
C LYS A 65 -5.21 21.00 -5.68
N GLU A 66 -4.85 20.08 -4.77
CA GLU A 66 -5.12 18.65 -4.98
C GLU A 66 -6.12 18.06 -3.97
N MET A 67 -6.50 18.77 -2.92
CA MET A 67 -7.48 18.29 -1.95
C MET A 67 -8.90 18.26 -2.51
N TYR A 68 -9.65 17.19 -2.17
CA TYR A 68 -11.08 17.09 -2.35
C TYR A 68 -11.77 17.59 -1.08
N THR A 69 -12.14 18.85 -1.07
CA THR A 69 -12.74 19.54 0.07
C THR A 69 -14.21 19.86 -0.21
N PHE A 70 -15.06 19.67 0.78
CA PHE A 70 -16.50 19.99 0.71
C PHE A 70 -17.05 20.33 2.09
N ASP A 71 -18.18 21.03 2.13
CA ASP A 71 -18.85 21.35 3.39
C ASP A 71 -19.89 20.28 3.73
N THR A 72 -19.94 19.89 5.01
CA THR A 72 -21.01 19.04 5.53
C THR A 72 -22.32 19.79 5.59
N LYS A 73 -23.44 19.08 5.77
CA LYS A 73 -24.75 19.74 6.00
C LYS A 73 -24.75 20.61 7.26
N GLY A 74 -23.85 20.38 8.20
CA GLY A 74 -23.65 21.17 9.41
C GLY A 74 -22.78 22.41 9.21
N GLY A 75 -22.22 22.61 8.00
CA GLY A 75 -21.34 23.74 7.68
C GLY A 75 -19.86 23.54 8.07
N GLU A 76 -19.46 22.31 8.40
CA GLU A 76 -18.07 21.98 8.68
C GLU A 76 -17.32 21.71 7.38
N SER A 77 -16.15 22.31 7.21
CA SER A 77 -15.28 22.02 6.06
C SER A 77 -14.48 20.73 6.30
N VAL A 78 -14.66 19.75 5.42
CA VAL A 78 -14.01 18.45 5.49
C VAL A 78 -13.30 18.12 4.18
N THR A 79 -12.26 17.30 4.26
CA THR A 79 -11.42 16.92 3.13
C THR A 79 -11.24 15.42 3.11
N LEU A 80 -11.39 14.79 1.93
CA LEU A 80 -10.95 13.41 1.74
C LEU A 80 -9.44 13.35 1.95
N ARG A 81 -8.97 12.42 2.79
CA ARG A 81 -7.54 12.33 3.16
C ARG A 81 -6.64 12.22 1.92
N PRO A 82 -5.68 13.15 1.75
CA PRO A 82 -4.69 13.09 0.68
C PRO A 82 -3.47 12.21 1.04
N GLU A 83 -3.37 11.80 2.31
CA GLU A 83 -2.32 10.95 2.88
C GLU A 83 -2.78 10.39 4.23
N GLY A 84 -2.02 9.44 4.83
CA GLY A 84 -2.43 8.75 6.06
C GLY A 84 -1.86 9.33 7.36
N THR A 85 -0.69 9.98 7.29
CA THR A 85 0.11 10.39 8.47
C THR A 85 -0.63 11.38 9.38
N ALA A 86 -1.24 12.43 8.81
CA ALA A 86 -1.95 13.44 9.60
C ALA A 86 -3.15 12.84 10.36
N GLY A 87 -3.89 11.92 9.72
CA GLY A 87 -4.98 11.19 10.37
C GLY A 87 -4.49 10.29 11.51
N ALA A 88 -3.34 9.61 11.33
CA ALA A 88 -2.72 8.81 12.38
C ALA A 88 -2.24 9.69 13.56
N ALA A 89 -1.58 10.81 13.26
CA ALA A 89 -1.13 11.78 14.25
C ALA A 89 -2.30 12.36 15.06
N ARG A 90 -3.41 12.74 14.40
CA ARG A 90 -4.62 13.19 15.06
C ARG A 90 -5.19 12.11 15.99
N ALA A 91 -5.23 10.85 15.54
CA ALA A 91 -5.74 9.75 16.34
C ALA A 91 -4.87 9.52 17.61
N VAL A 92 -3.56 9.60 17.49
CA VAL A 92 -2.63 9.51 18.64
C VAL A 92 -2.95 10.60 19.67
N LEU A 93 -3.15 11.83 19.20
CA LEU A 93 -3.48 12.97 20.10
C LEU A 93 -4.87 12.83 20.74
N GLU A 94 -5.89 12.60 19.94
CA GLU A 94 -7.27 12.56 20.41
C GLU A 94 -7.51 11.46 21.45
N HIS A 95 -6.85 10.31 21.28
CA HIS A 95 -6.97 9.18 22.19
C HIS A 95 -5.86 9.13 23.25
N ALA A 96 -4.97 10.14 23.27
CA ALA A 96 -3.85 10.24 24.22
C ALA A 96 -3.04 8.93 24.32
N LEU A 97 -2.75 8.31 23.17
CA LEU A 97 -2.10 6.99 23.12
C LEU A 97 -0.70 6.99 23.72
N GLU A 98 -0.04 8.14 23.80
CA GLU A 98 1.26 8.28 24.48
C GLU A 98 1.21 7.92 25.97
N ASN A 99 0.04 7.88 26.60
CA ASN A 99 -0.12 7.46 27.98
C ASN A 99 -0.10 5.93 28.15
N GLU A 100 -0.27 5.18 27.06
CA GLU A 100 -0.18 3.72 27.07
C GLU A 100 1.25 3.20 27.00
N GLY A 101 2.19 4.06 26.60
CA GLY A 101 3.62 3.77 26.48
C GLY A 101 4.23 4.25 25.18
N LEU A 102 5.55 4.45 25.18
CA LEU A 102 6.33 4.89 24.03
C LEU A 102 7.40 3.86 23.68
N PRO A 103 7.77 3.66 22.39
CA PRO A 103 7.16 4.32 21.24
C PRO A 103 5.80 3.72 20.85
N ILE A 104 4.94 4.51 20.19
CA ILE A 104 3.71 4.04 19.58
C ILE A 104 4.05 3.64 18.14
N LYS A 105 3.82 2.38 17.76
CA LYS A 105 4.08 1.84 16.42
C LYS A 105 2.75 1.48 15.75
N ALA A 106 2.35 2.26 14.75
CA ALA A 106 1.11 2.09 14.00
C ALA A 106 1.35 1.79 12.52
N SER A 107 0.56 0.92 11.92
CA SER A 107 0.53 0.68 10.48
C SER A 107 -0.89 0.86 9.93
N TYR A 108 -1.05 1.17 8.67
CA TYR A 108 -2.36 1.33 8.05
C TYR A 108 -2.36 0.98 6.57
N PHE A 109 -3.56 0.62 6.08
CA PHE A 109 -3.90 0.55 4.67
C PHE A 109 -5.02 1.54 4.40
N VAL A 110 -4.78 2.52 3.55
CA VAL A 110 -5.72 3.61 3.33
C VAL A 110 -5.85 3.96 1.86
N SER A 111 -7.09 4.25 1.43
CA SER A 111 -7.33 4.97 0.18
C SER A 111 -7.05 6.45 0.41
N CYS A 112 -6.30 7.06 -0.49
CA CYS A 112 -5.97 8.48 -0.49
C CYS A 112 -6.52 9.15 -1.76
N TYR A 113 -6.80 10.44 -1.67
CA TYR A 113 -7.50 11.18 -2.71
C TYR A 113 -6.79 12.49 -3.04
N ARG A 114 -6.33 12.62 -4.31
CA ARG A 114 -5.68 13.85 -4.80
C ARG A 114 -6.20 14.22 -6.19
N TYR A 115 -6.57 15.47 -6.39
CA TYR A 115 -7.03 15.98 -7.67
C TYR A 115 -5.84 16.25 -8.62
N GLU A 116 -5.11 15.19 -8.94
CA GLU A 116 -3.98 15.24 -9.84
C GLU A 116 -4.38 14.95 -11.30
N LYS A 117 -3.47 15.27 -12.23
CA LYS A 117 -3.60 14.81 -13.62
C LYS A 117 -3.28 13.32 -13.68
N PRO A 118 -4.27 12.45 -13.98
CA PRO A 118 -4.04 11.01 -13.99
C PRO A 118 -3.04 10.58 -15.05
N GLN A 119 -2.12 9.70 -14.63
CA GLN A 119 -1.14 9.03 -15.49
C GLN A 119 -0.76 7.68 -14.85
N ALA A 120 0.06 6.87 -15.52
CA ALA A 120 0.54 5.61 -14.96
C ALA A 120 1.20 5.83 -13.59
N GLY A 121 0.78 5.08 -12.58
CA GLY A 121 1.27 5.20 -11.19
C GLY A 121 0.87 6.47 -10.44
N ARG A 122 -0.06 7.29 -11.00
CA ARG A 122 -0.59 8.49 -10.37
C ARG A 122 -2.09 8.62 -10.63
N LEU A 123 -2.87 8.22 -9.67
CA LEU A 123 -4.32 8.20 -9.70
C LEU A 123 -4.91 9.30 -8.80
N ARG A 124 -6.21 9.56 -8.93
CA ARG A 124 -6.96 10.46 -8.06
C ARG A 124 -7.44 9.77 -6.80
N GLU A 125 -7.73 8.49 -6.88
CA GLU A 125 -7.87 7.58 -5.76
C GLU A 125 -6.73 6.57 -5.88
N PHE A 126 -5.91 6.44 -4.83
CA PHE A 126 -4.78 5.52 -4.77
C PHE A 126 -4.66 4.96 -3.35
N HIS A 127 -3.97 3.84 -3.22
CA HIS A 127 -3.88 3.13 -1.97
C HIS A 127 -2.46 3.18 -1.41
N GLN A 128 -2.38 3.43 -0.11
CA GLN A 128 -1.11 3.44 0.62
C GLN A 128 -1.12 2.42 1.74
N PHE A 129 -0.03 1.67 1.82
CA PHE A 129 0.45 1.10 3.06
C PHE A 129 1.36 2.11 3.72
N GLY A 130 1.14 2.43 4.97
CA GLY A 130 1.99 3.31 5.75
C GLY A 130 2.26 2.78 7.13
N VAL A 131 3.37 3.20 7.71
CA VAL A 131 3.74 2.97 9.10
C VAL A 131 4.21 4.27 9.73
N GLU A 132 3.86 4.46 10.97
CA GLU A 132 4.20 5.65 11.76
C GLU A 132 4.69 5.22 13.13
N GLU A 133 5.78 5.83 13.59
CA GLU A 133 6.29 5.65 14.94
C GLU A 133 6.37 6.98 15.65
N PHE A 134 5.75 7.06 16.84
CA PHE A 134 5.65 8.28 17.63
C PHE A 134 6.36 8.09 18.97
N GLY A 135 7.11 9.12 19.39
CA GLY A 135 7.69 9.19 20.73
C GLY A 135 9.15 8.75 20.84
N THR A 136 9.91 8.76 19.75
CA THR A 136 11.35 8.48 19.79
C THR A 136 12.17 9.46 18.98
N GLN A 137 13.31 9.91 19.55
CA GLN A 137 14.32 10.73 18.85
C GLN A 137 15.51 9.88 18.37
N SER A 138 15.53 8.60 18.74
CA SER A 138 16.70 7.76 18.50
C SER A 138 16.90 7.46 17.01
N PRO A 139 18.12 7.63 16.46
CA PRO A 139 18.42 7.31 15.05
C PRO A 139 18.29 5.83 14.71
N ILE A 140 18.23 4.92 15.71
CA ILE A 140 17.96 3.50 15.48
C ILE A 140 16.52 3.29 14.95
N ALA A 141 15.56 4.12 15.36
CA ALA A 141 14.19 4.05 14.87
C ALA A 141 14.11 4.41 13.38
N ASP A 142 14.88 5.41 12.93
CA ASP A 142 14.99 5.75 11.50
C ASP A 142 15.52 4.56 10.70
N ALA A 143 16.58 3.91 11.19
CA ALA A 143 17.14 2.74 10.52
C ALA A 143 16.20 1.53 10.56
N GLU A 144 15.51 1.26 11.68
CA GLU A 144 14.51 0.19 11.80
C GLU A 144 13.38 0.37 10.80
N LEU A 145 12.88 1.59 10.66
CA LEU A 145 11.82 1.93 9.73
C LEU A 145 12.23 1.69 8.26
N ILE A 146 13.46 2.08 7.92
CA ILE A 146 14.05 1.83 6.60
C ILE A 146 14.23 0.33 6.35
N CYS A 147 14.70 -0.42 7.36
CA CYS A 147 14.84 -1.88 7.29
C CYS A 147 13.48 -2.57 7.08
N LEU A 148 12.41 -2.11 7.73
CA LEU A 148 11.05 -2.61 7.47
C LEU A 148 10.63 -2.39 6.01
N ALA A 149 10.87 -1.20 5.48
CA ALA A 149 10.57 -0.91 4.08
C ALA A 149 11.36 -1.81 3.13
N GLN A 150 12.67 -1.99 3.37
CA GLN A 150 13.52 -2.91 2.61
C GLN A 150 13.00 -4.35 2.68
N SER A 151 12.67 -4.84 3.88
CA SER A 151 12.16 -6.20 4.10
C SER A 151 10.88 -6.48 3.32
N VAL A 152 9.95 -5.52 3.27
CA VAL A 152 8.75 -5.62 2.42
C VAL A 152 9.12 -5.78 0.95
N LEU A 153 10.03 -4.94 0.43
CA LEU A 153 10.46 -4.98 -0.97
C LEU A 153 11.16 -6.31 -1.32
N ASP A 154 12.03 -6.77 -0.42
CA ASP A 154 12.77 -8.04 -0.59
C ASP A 154 11.81 -9.25 -0.61
N ARG A 155 10.83 -9.29 0.30
CA ARG A 155 9.82 -10.37 0.34
C ARG A 155 8.88 -10.36 -0.85
N LEU A 156 8.62 -9.21 -1.44
CA LEU A 156 7.89 -9.09 -2.69
C LEU A 156 8.72 -9.50 -3.92
N GLY A 157 10.01 -9.77 -3.73
CA GLY A 157 10.95 -10.16 -4.79
C GLY A 157 11.35 -9.00 -5.71
N LEU A 158 11.17 -7.75 -5.27
CA LEU A 158 11.49 -6.57 -6.07
C LEU A 158 13.02 -6.37 -6.14
N THR A 159 13.53 -6.24 -7.35
CA THR A 159 14.96 -5.99 -7.61
C THR A 159 15.14 -4.61 -8.28
N GLY A 160 16.39 -4.10 -8.27
CA GLY A 160 16.65 -2.78 -8.89
C GLY A 160 15.89 -1.62 -8.24
N VAL A 161 15.56 -1.77 -6.96
CA VAL A 161 15.03 -0.69 -6.12
C VAL A 161 16.17 -0.19 -5.25
N HIS A 162 16.46 1.10 -5.30
CA HIS A 162 17.60 1.72 -4.61
C HIS A 162 17.11 2.61 -3.48
N LEU A 163 17.76 2.50 -2.32
CA LEU A 163 17.54 3.40 -1.19
C LEU A 163 18.36 4.67 -1.39
N GLU A 164 17.67 5.79 -1.50
CA GLU A 164 18.25 7.12 -1.43
C GLU A 164 17.97 7.73 -0.06
N LEU A 165 18.98 8.27 0.58
CA LEU A 165 18.95 8.78 1.95
C LEU A 165 19.45 10.21 1.99
N ASN A 166 18.78 11.06 2.78
CA ASN A 166 19.23 12.45 3.03
C ASN A 166 18.90 12.87 4.45
N SER A 167 19.50 13.97 4.89
CA SER A 167 19.07 14.72 6.06
C SER A 167 18.73 16.15 5.65
N ILE A 168 17.49 16.57 5.89
CA ILE A 168 17.07 17.96 5.66
C ILE A 168 17.25 18.84 6.90
N GLY A 169 17.90 18.33 7.94
CA GLY A 169 18.22 19.02 9.16
C GLY A 169 17.01 19.44 10.00
N CYS A 170 17.29 20.08 11.11
CA CYS A 170 16.28 20.71 11.97
C CYS A 170 15.87 22.10 11.42
N PRO A 171 14.87 22.77 12.00
CA PRO A 171 14.48 24.13 11.57
C PRO A 171 15.62 25.13 11.52
N ALA A 172 16.60 25.06 12.44
CA ALA A 172 17.77 25.97 12.44
C ALA A 172 18.72 25.69 11.27
N CYS A 173 18.96 24.41 10.92
CA CYS A 173 19.73 24.02 9.74
C CYS A 173 19.05 24.53 8.47
N ARG A 174 17.73 24.30 8.36
CA ARG A 174 16.93 24.74 7.20
C ARG A 174 16.91 26.26 7.02
N ALA A 175 16.88 27.03 8.10
CA ALA A 175 16.93 28.48 8.00
C ALA A 175 18.22 28.96 7.29
N LYS A 176 19.38 28.48 7.73
CA LYS A 176 20.68 28.77 7.11
C LYS A 176 20.75 28.28 5.65
N TYR A 177 20.27 27.06 5.40
CA TYR A 177 20.26 26.49 4.07
C TYR A 177 19.34 27.25 3.10
N ASN A 178 18.16 27.66 3.55
CA ASN A 178 17.24 28.46 2.76
C ASN A 178 17.84 29.82 2.36
N GLU A 179 18.64 30.45 3.23
CA GLU A 179 19.38 31.69 2.90
C GLU A 179 20.40 31.40 1.78
N ALA A 180 21.17 30.32 1.89
CA ALA A 180 22.14 29.94 0.88
C ALA A 180 21.46 29.63 -0.47
N LEU A 181 20.31 28.91 -0.46
CA LEU A 181 19.54 28.62 -1.67
C LEU A 181 18.98 29.90 -2.30
N ARG A 182 18.45 30.86 -1.50
CA ARG A 182 17.99 32.15 -2.01
C ARG A 182 19.13 32.93 -2.65
N ALA A 183 20.31 32.95 -2.03
CA ALA A 183 21.48 33.60 -2.58
C ALA A 183 21.93 32.95 -3.89
N TYR A 184 21.93 31.63 -3.96
CA TYR A 184 22.30 30.90 -5.15
C TYR A 184 21.30 31.09 -6.31
N PHE A 185 20.04 30.72 -6.11
CA PHE A 185 19.00 30.81 -7.15
C PHE A 185 18.64 32.26 -7.51
N GLY A 186 18.90 33.20 -6.60
CA GLY A 186 18.74 34.63 -6.83
C GLY A 186 19.56 35.16 -8.04
N GLN A 187 20.68 34.49 -8.35
CA GLN A 187 21.53 34.84 -9.49
C GLN A 187 20.93 34.38 -10.84
N TYR A 188 19.96 33.46 -10.79
CA TYR A 188 19.33 32.84 -11.95
C TYR A 188 17.85 33.22 -12.12
N LYS A 189 17.36 34.27 -11.42
CA LYS A 189 15.92 34.65 -11.39
C LYS A 189 15.29 34.75 -12.78
N GLU A 190 16.01 35.28 -13.76
CA GLU A 190 15.52 35.46 -15.13
C GLU A 190 15.39 34.15 -15.91
N GLN A 191 16.02 33.09 -15.45
CA GLN A 191 16.03 31.76 -16.09
C GLN A 191 15.04 30.78 -15.43
N LEU A 192 14.56 31.11 -14.20
CA LEU A 192 13.66 30.24 -13.46
C LEU A 192 12.24 30.26 -14.04
N CYS A 193 11.57 29.12 -14.04
CA CYS A 193 10.16 29.03 -14.37
C CYS A 193 9.28 29.79 -13.35
N THR A 194 8.07 30.16 -13.75
CA THR A 194 7.15 30.94 -12.90
C THR A 194 6.84 30.27 -11.57
N THR A 195 6.78 28.95 -11.53
CA THR A 195 6.58 28.17 -10.31
C THR A 195 7.79 28.30 -9.37
N CYS A 196 9.00 28.18 -9.90
CA CYS A 196 10.23 28.30 -9.12
C CYS A 196 10.46 29.72 -8.61
N LEU A 197 10.08 30.75 -9.35
CA LEU A 197 10.10 32.14 -8.86
C LEU A 197 9.22 32.30 -7.60
N SER A 198 8.01 31.73 -7.59
CA SER A 198 7.14 31.75 -6.42
C SER A 198 7.70 30.91 -5.26
N ARG A 199 8.30 29.76 -5.56
CA ARG A 199 8.92 28.87 -4.56
C ARG A 199 10.17 29.47 -3.93
N LEU A 200 10.94 30.25 -4.67
CA LEU A 200 12.15 30.93 -4.16
C LEU A 200 11.86 31.80 -2.95
N GLU A 201 10.71 32.46 -2.93
CA GLU A 201 10.29 33.30 -1.81
C GLU A 201 9.72 32.47 -0.64
N LYS A 202 8.86 31.47 -0.95
CA LYS A 202 8.09 30.74 0.05
C LYS A 202 8.83 29.54 0.63
N ASN A 203 9.39 28.69 -0.25
CA ASN A 203 10.08 27.45 0.12
C ASN A 203 11.16 27.12 -0.92
N PRO A 204 12.37 27.70 -0.81
CA PRO A 204 13.43 27.55 -1.81
C PRO A 204 13.92 26.11 -1.99
N MET A 205 13.79 25.22 -0.98
CA MET A 205 14.14 23.81 -1.12
C MET A 205 13.33 23.13 -2.24
N ARG A 206 12.10 23.59 -2.52
CA ARG A 206 11.26 23.04 -3.59
C ARG A 206 11.76 23.32 -5.01
N LEU A 207 12.78 24.18 -5.17
CA LEU A 207 13.42 24.38 -6.46
C LEU A 207 14.27 23.18 -6.87
N LEU A 208 14.80 22.43 -5.89
CA LEU A 208 15.59 21.22 -6.13
C LEU A 208 14.78 20.08 -6.77
N ASP A 209 13.45 20.07 -6.57
CA ASP A 209 12.51 19.09 -7.16
C ASP A 209 11.75 19.69 -8.37
N CYS A 210 12.31 20.67 -9.05
CA CYS A 210 11.66 21.23 -10.24
C CYS A 210 11.78 20.27 -11.43
N LYS A 211 10.66 20.09 -12.14
CA LYS A 211 10.59 19.20 -13.32
C LYS A 211 10.94 19.92 -14.64
N SER A 212 11.16 21.25 -14.61
CA SER A 212 11.67 21.98 -15.75
C SER A 212 13.13 21.57 -16.01
N PRO A 213 13.51 21.15 -17.23
CA PRO A 213 14.88 20.77 -17.52
C PRO A 213 15.90 21.89 -17.26
N GLU A 214 15.52 23.15 -17.50
CA GLU A 214 16.37 24.31 -17.26
C GLU A 214 16.59 24.52 -15.75
N ASP A 215 15.51 24.54 -14.96
CA ASP A 215 15.58 24.71 -13.52
C ASP A 215 16.35 23.55 -12.87
N HIS A 216 16.14 22.32 -13.36
CA HIS A 216 16.84 21.12 -12.86
C HIS A 216 18.35 21.25 -13.07
N LYS A 217 18.78 21.69 -14.27
CA LYS A 217 20.19 21.94 -14.56
C LYS A 217 20.82 23.02 -13.66
N ILE A 218 20.07 24.06 -13.33
CA ILE A 218 20.51 25.08 -12.38
C ILE A 218 20.62 24.44 -10.97
N ALA A 219 19.68 23.57 -10.58
CA ALA A 219 19.67 22.92 -9.27
C ALA A 219 20.85 21.97 -9.04
N GLU A 220 21.45 21.39 -10.09
CA GLU A 220 22.64 20.54 -9.97
C GLU A 220 23.84 21.25 -9.29
N GLY A 221 23.96 22.56 -9.47
CA GLY A 221 25.01 23.38 -8.87
C GLY A 221 24.64 24.00 -7.52
N ALA A 222 23.45 23.72 -6.99
CA ALA A 222 22.98 24.31 -5.75
C ALA A 222 23.78 23.81 -4.52
N PRO A 223 23.88 24.62 -3.43
CA PRO A 223 24.43 24.18 -2.17
C PRO A 223 23.74 22.90 -1.67
N LYS A 224 24.46 22.04 -0.97
CA LYS A 224 23.91 20.79 -0.40
C LYS A 224 23.51 21.04 1.05
N ILE A 225 22.35 20.52 1.47
CA ILE A 225 21.86 20.65 2.85
C ILE A 225 22.82 20.03 3.86
N THR A 226 23.53 18.97 3.49
CA THR A 226 24.51 18.29 4.33
C THR A 226 25.62 19.19 4.82
N ASP A 227 25.95 20.27 4.09
CA ASP A 227 26.99 21.23 4.46
C ASP A 227 26.49 22.29 5.48
N TYR A 228 25.19 22.28 5.82
CA TYR A 228 24.53 23.22 6.71
C TYR A 228 23.92 22.56 7.95
N LEU A 229 24.20 21.29 8.17
CA LEU A 229 23.73 20.57 9.35
C LEU A 229 24.43 21.13 10.61
N CYS A 230 23.70 21.19 11.73
CA CYS A 230 24.30 21.41 13.03
C CYS A 230 24.88 20.08 13.57
N GLU A 231 25.74 20.13 14.57
CA GLU A 231 26.39 18.97 15.17
C GLU A 231 25.40 17.86 15.55
N GLU A 232 24.24 18.22 16.13
CA GLU A 232 23.20 17.25 16.48
C GLU A 232 22.64 16.52 15.26
N CYS A 233 22.29 17.27 14.20
CA CYS A 233 21.72 16.69 12.97
C CYS A 233 22.77 15.87 12.20
N GLU A 234 24.02 16.29 12.19
CA GLU A 234 25.13 15.56 11.59
C GLU A 234 25.38 14.23 12.33
N ALA A 235 25.46 14.28 13.67
CA ALA A 235 25.62 13.09 14.51
C ALA A 235 24.43 12.12 14.34
N HIS A 236 23.19 12.62 14.33
CA HIS A 236 22.01 11.81 14.10
C HIS A 236 22.09 11.10 12.74
N PHE A 237 22.43 11.84 11.68
CA PHE A 237 22.50 11.28 10.33
C PHE A 237 23.64 10.26 10.18
N ALA A 238 24.79 10.51 10.82
CA ALA A 238 25.90 9.57 10.87
C ALA A 238 25.52 8.25 11.58
N GLU A 239 24.76 8.33 12.68
CA GLU A 239 24.27 7.15 13.40
C GLU A 239 23.27 6.34 12.57
N VAL A 240 22.32 6.99 11.87
CA VAL A 240 21.42 6.28 10.93
C VAL A 240 22.21 5.49 9.89
N GLN A 241 23.21 6.12 9.26
CA GLN A 241 24.08 5.47 8.28
C GLN A 241 24.85 4.31 8.89
N ARG A 242 25.34 4.44 10.12
CA ARG A 242 26.05 3.40 10.85
C ARG A 242 25.15 2.19 11.11
N TYR A 243 23.88 2.41 11.53
CA TYR A 243 22.92 1.32 11.74
C TYR A 243 22.56 0.62 10.43
N LEU A 244 22.28 1.35 9.36
CA LEU A 244 21.98 0.77 8.04
C LEU A 244 23.16 -0.08 7.51
N THR A 245 24.38 0.45 7.62
CA THR A 245 25.60 -0.30 7.22
C THR A 245 25.76 -1.56 8.05
N GLY A 246 25.53 -1.49 9.37
CA GLY A 246 25.58 -2.64 10.26
C GLY A 246 24.51 -3.68 9.98
N ALA A 247 23.34 -3.27 9.46
CA ALA A 247 22.26 -4.14 9.03
C ALA A 247 22.45 -4.69 7.59
N GLY A 248 23.49 -4.27 6.88
CA GLY A 248 23.75 -4.70 5.51
C GLY A 248 22.84 -4.04 4.47
N VAL A 249 22.14 -2.95 4.82
CA VAL A 249 21.29 -2.20 3.90
C VAL A 249 22.13 -1.23 3.09
N ALA A 250 22.14 -1.41 1.76
CA ALA A 250 22.83 -0.51 0.85
C ALA A 250 22.01 0.78 0.62
N TYR A 251 22.68 1.91 0.60
CA TYR A 251 22.05 3.21 0.36
C TYR A 251 22.98 4.16 -0.39
N THR A 252 22.40 5.17 -0.99
CA THR A 252 23.11 6.32 -1.58
C THR A 252 22.67 7.60 -0.86
N VAL A 253 23.63 8.42 -0.43
CA VAL A 253 23.29 9.75 0.09
C VAL A 253 22.98 10.68 -1.08
N ASN A 254 21.73 11.12 -1.18
CA ASN A 254 21.28 12.04 -2.20
C ASN A 254 20.80 13.38 -1.57
N PRO A 255 21.66 14.43 -1.55
CA PRO A 255 21.33 15.70 -0.90
C PRO A 255 20.24 16.50 -1.63
N THR A 256 19.77 16.05 -2.79
CA THR A 256 18.71 16.73 -3.55
C THR A 256 17.31 16.23 -3.21
N ILE A 257 17.18 15.15 -2.41
CA ILE A 257 15.87 14.67 -1.99
C ILE A 257 15.17 15.74 -1.16
N VAL A 258 14.02 16.18 -1.68
CA VAL A 258 13.07 17.05 -0.99
C VAL A 258 11.71 16.37 -1.02
N ARG A 259 11.12 16.18 0.15
CA ARG A 259 9.81 15.52 0.25
C ARG A 259 8.66 16.44 -0.15
N GLY A 260 7.58 15.82 -0.65
CA GLY A 260 6.38 16.50 -1.11
C GLY A 260 5.57 17.23 -0.03
N LEU A 261 5.88 17.03 1.26
CA LEU A 261 5.17 17.55 2.42
C LEU A 261 6.12 18.34 3.29
N ASP A 262 5.65 19.43 3.92
CA ASP A 262 6.52 20.39 4.58
C ASP A 262 6.90 20.01 6.03
N TYR A 263 6.26 19.00 6.61
CA TYR A 263 6.47 18.59 8.02
C TYR A 263 7.79 17.86 8.27
N TYR A 264 8.47 17.37 7.24
CA TYR A 264 9.68 16.57 7.44
C TYR A 264 10.83 17.35 8.11
N THR A 265 11.60 16.62 8.92
CA THR A 265 12.82 17.09 9.62
C THR A 265 13.87 16.00 9.61
N LYS A 266 15.15 16.36 9.82
CA LYS A 266 16.26 15.38 9.94
C LYS A 266 16.25 14.35 8.79
N THR A 267 16.13 13.06 9.10
CA THR A 267 16.18 11.96 8.12
C THR A 267 15.02 11.98 7.15
N VAL A 268 15.29 11.89 5.86
CA VAL A 268 14.34 11.61 4.79
C VAL A 268 14.91 10.55 3.86
N PHE A 269 14.05 9.73 3.27
CA PHE A 269 14.48 8.67 2.37
C PHE A 269 13.43 8.35 1.31
N GLU A 270 13.91 7.77 0.21
CA GLU A 270 13.08 7.23 -0.87
C GLU A 270 13.65 5.90 -1.34
N PHE A 271 12.77 4.95 -1.63
CA PHE A 271 13.10 3.79 -2.43
C PHE A 271 12.66 4.07 -3.86
N VAL A 272 13.62 4.10 -4.77
CA VAL A 272 13.42 4.50 -6.15
C VAL A 272 13.79 3.38 -7.12
N THR A 273 13.10 3.33 -8.26
CA THR A 273 13.38 2.38 -9.34
C THR A 273 13.17 3.03 -10.68
N ASP A 274 13.91 2.60 -11.69
CA ASP A 274 13.77 3.06 -13.07
C ASP A 274 12.72 2.27 -13.87
N CYS A 275 12.21 1.15 -13.31
CA CYS A 275 11.30 0.24 -14.01
C CYS A 275 9.97 0.86 -14.44
N ILE A 276 9.49 1.90 -13.74
CA ILE A 276 8.18 2.52 -13.96
C ILE A 276 8.29 3.99 -14.44
N GLY A 277 9.44 4.36 -14.98
CA GLY A 277 9.69 5.69 -15.57
C GLY A 277 9.68 6.81 -14.54
N ALA A 278 9.15 7.98 -14.92
CA ALA A 278 9.21 9.21 -14.11
C ALA A 278 8.52 9.17 -12.72
N GLN A 279 7.85 8.08 -12.39
CA GLN A 279 7.19 7.86 -11.09
C GLN A 279 7.95 6.82 -10.24
N GLY A 280 9.28 6.79 -10.34
CA GLY A 280 10.16 5.77 -9.78
C GLY A 280 10.12 5.59 -8.26
N THR A 281 9.64 6.56 -7.49
CA THR A 281 9.54 6.44 -6.03
C THR A 281 8.40 5.49 -5.65
N VAL A 282 8.71 4.32 -5.11
CA VAL A 282 7.75 3.31 -4.65
C VAL A 282 7.45 3.40 -3.16
N CYS A 283 8.41 3.88 -2.37
CA CYS A 283 8.30 4.14 -0.94
C CYS A 283 9.00 5.44 -0.61
N GLY A 284 8.45 6.21 0.29
CA GLY A 284 9.12 7.40 0.78
C GLY A 284 8.66 7.79 2.17
N GLY A 285 9.62 8.24 2.96
CA GLY A 285 9.39 8.56 4.36
C GLY A 285 10.46 9.43 4.97
N GLY A 286 10.44 9.50 6.27
CA GLY A 286 11.39 10.25 7.08
C GLY A 286 10.82 10.66 8.43
N ARG A 287 11.55 11.53 9.10
CA ARG A 287 11.22 12.05 10.41
C ARG A 287 10.43 13.37 10.30
N TYR A 288 9.51 13.58 11.23
CA TYR A 288 8.66 14.79 11.28
C TYR A 288 8.37 15.17 12.74
N ASP A 289 9.41 15.56 13.46
CA ASP A 289 9.40 15.81 14.91
C ASP A 289 8.44 16.91 15.36
N GLY A 290 8.08 17.86 14.48
CA GLY A 290 7.21 18.99 14.79
C GLY A 290 5.71 18.77 14.52
N LEU A 291 5.32 17.68 13.83
CA LEU A 291 3.94 17.50 13.35
C LEU A 291 2.92 17.47 14.51
N ILE A 292 3.22 16.76 15.58
CA ILE A 292 2.31 16.62 16.72
C ILE A 292 2.06 17.98 17.41
N GLU A 293 3.10 18.83 17.52
CA GLU A 293 2.98 20.20 18.06
C GLU A 293 2.16 21.09 17.13
N GLU A 294 2.35 21.00 15.82
CA GLU A 294 1.56 21.76 14.82
C GLU A 294 0.07 21.39 14.89
N LEU A 295 -0.25 20.17 15.30
CA LEU A 295 -1.62 19.69 15.51
C LEU A 295 -2.16 20.02 16.92
N GLY A 296 -1.39 20.73 17.76
CA GLY A 296 -1.82 21.19 19.08
C GLY A 296 -1.46 20.26 20.23
N GLY A 297 -0.63 19.23 19.98
CA GLY A 297 -0.11 18.34 21.02
C GLY A 297 1.17 18.85 21.69
N ARG A 298 1.71 18.05 22.61
CA ARG A 298 3.06 18.27 23.15
C ARG A 298 4.11 17.79 22.14
N HIS A 299 5.36 18.21 22.34
CA HIS A 299 6.47 17.71 21.52
C HIS A 299 6.56 16.17 21.61
N LEU A 300 6.33 15.51 20.48
CA LEU A 300 6.38 14.06 20.36
C LEU A 300 7.09 13.72 19.03
N PRO A 301 8.40 13.47 19.06
CA PRO A 301 9.17 13.17 17.86
C PRO A 301 8.61 11.96 17.13
N SER A 302 8.53 12.06 15.82
CA SER A 302 7.79 11.09 15.03
C SER A 302 8.48 10.84 13.69
N LEU A 303 8.24 9.66 13.14
CA LEU A 303 8.78 9.23 11.85
C LEU A 303 7.85 8.21 11.20
N GLY A 304 7.91 8.10 9.89
CA GLY A 304 7.07 7.15 9.16
C GLY A 304 7.41 7.07 7.67
N PHE A 305 6.80 6.13 6.99
CA PHE A 305 6.84 6.06 5.53
C PHE A 305 5.49 5.61 4.95
N ALA A 306 5.32 5.84 3.66
CA ALA A 306 4.22 5.27 2.89
C ALA A 306 4.72 4.64 1.59
N MET A 307 4.11 3.49 1.23
CA MET A 307 4.26 2.79 -0.05
C MET A 307 2.96 2.86 -0.84
N GLY A 308 3.04 3.17 -2.13
CA GLY A 308 1.89 3.11 -3.03
C GLY A 308 1.66 1.70 -3.54
N LEU A 309 0.49 1.09 -3.24
CA LEU A 309 0.20 -0.29 -3.63
C LEU A 309 0.18 -0.45 -5.16
N GLU A 310 -0.42 0.50 -5.88
CA GLU A 310 -0.45 0.49 -7.34
C GLU A 310 0.96 0.51 -7.94
N ARG A 311 1.87 1.31 -7.36
CA ARG A 311 3.26 1.37 -7.84
C ARG A 311 4.02 0.09 -7.57
N ILE A 312 3.85 -0.52 -6.40
CA ILE A 312 4.41 -1.84 -6.08
C ILE A 312 3.93 -2.87 -7.10
N LEU A 313 2.63 -2.97 -7.37
CA LEU A 313 2.08 -3.89 -8.36
C LEU A 313 2.59 -3.60 -9.78
N MET A 314 2.77 -2.33 -10.16
CA MET A 314 3.35 -1.95 -11.45
C MET A 314 4.81 -2.40 -11.58
N VAL A 315 5.61 -2.29 -10.52
CA VAL A 315 7.01 -2.76 -10.52
C VAL A 315 7.04 -4.28 -10.63
N MET A 316 6.19 -5.00 -9.87
CA MET A 316 6.06 -6.46 -9.97
C MET A 316 5.72 -6.88 -11.41
N ASP A 317 4.77 -6.21 -12.06
CA ASP A 317 4.41 -6.48 -13.45
C ASP A 317 5.57 -6.20 -14.41
N ALA A 318 6.26 -5.08 -14.25
CA ALA A 318 7.41 -4.72 -15.09
C ALA A 318 8.58 -5.71 -14.96
N GLN A 319 8.73 -6.33 -13.79
CA GLN A 319 9.76 -7.34 -13.50
C GLN A 319 9.30 -8.77 -13.78
N GLY A 320 8.05 -8.98 -14.18
CA GLY A 320 7.50 -10.30 -14.45
C GLY A 320 7.38 -11.19 -13.21
N ILE A 321 7.22 -10.59 -12.02
CA ILE A 321 7.06 -11.34 -10.78
C ILE A 321 5.69 -12.00 -10.76
N GLU A 322 5.69 -13.34 -10.71
CA GLU A 322 4.48 -14.12 -10.64
C GLU A 322 3.89 -14.10 -9.23
N ILE A 323 2.64 -13.70 -9.12
CA ILE A 323 1.87 -13.75 -7.86
C ILE A 323 1.07 -15.04 -7.84
N PRO A 324 1.18 -15.85 -6.78
CA PRO A 324 0.45 -17.12 -6.67
C PRO A 324 -1.05 -16.91 -6.88
N GLN A 325 -1.62 -17.71 -7.79
CA GLN A 325 -3.06 -17.70 -8.00
C GLN A 325 -3.77 -18.28 -6.76
N PRO A 326 -4.95 -17.77 -6.40
CA PRO A 326 -5.74 -18.38 -5.35
C PRO A 326 -6.14 -19.80 -5.73
N GLU A 327 -6.28 -20.66 -4.74
CA GLU A 327 -6.77 -22.02 -4.94
C GLU A 327 -8.07 -22.01 -5.74
N PRO A 328 -8.20 -22.81 -6.81
CA PRO A 328 -9.43 -22.91 -7.58
C PRO A 328 -10.56 -23.51 -6.73
N CYS A 329 -11.79 -23.46 -7.26
CA CYS A 329 -12.92 -24.16 -6.64
C CYS A 329 -12.58 -25.65 -6.44
N ALA A 330 -12.62 -26.11 -5.18
CA ALA A 330 -12.24 -27.49 -4.88
C ALA A 330 -13.26 -28.49 -5.45
N LEU A 331 -14.57 -28.22 -5.31
CA LEU A 331 -15.62 -29.12 -5.79
C LEU A 331 -16.75 -28.33 -6.46
N TYR A 332 -17.15 -28.76 -7.65
CA TYR A 332 -18.39 -28.33 -8.29
C TYR A 332 -19.41 -29.48 -8.34
N ILE A 333 -20.60 -29.28 -7.77
CA ILE A 333 -21.68 -30.26 -7.77
C ILE A 333 -22.71 -29.84 -8.83
N ALA A 334 -22.77 -30.56 -9.93
CA ALA A 334 -23.81 -30.41 -10.94
C ALA A 334 -25.05 -31.22 -10.56
N THR A 335 -26.24 -30.65 -10.73
CA THR A 335 -27.49 -31.25 -10.23
C THR A 335 -28.52 -31.43 -11.32
N MET A 336 -29.29 -32.55 -11.24
CA MET A 336 -30.49 -32.82 -12.03
C MET A 336 -31.63 -33.20 -11.09
N GLY A 337 -32.70 -32.42 -11.10
CA GLY A 337 -33.87 -32.63 -10.23
C GLY A 337 -33.76 -31.88 -8.88
N ASP A 338 -34.92 -31.74 -8.22
CA ASP A 338 -34.99 -30.94 -6.99
C ASP A 338 -34.40 -31.64 -5.77
N ALA A 339 -34.57 -32.95 -5.67
CA ALA A 339 -33.95 -33.76 -4.61
C ALA A 339 -32.42 -33.65 -4.65
N ALA A 340 -31.83 -33.70 -5.87
CA ALA A 340 -30.40 -33.53 -6.07
C ALA A 340 -29.90 -32.13 -5.64
N LYS A 341 -30.67 -31.06 -5.90
CA LYS A 341 -30.33 -29.71 -5.44
C LYS A 341 -30.28 -29.61 -3.92
N VAL A 342 -31.27 -30.17 -3.23
CA VAL A 342 -31.32 -30.18 -1.75
C VAL A 342 -30.12 -30.92 -1.18
N LYS A 343 -29.82 -32.12 -1.73
CA LYS A 343 -28.67 -32.92 -1.29
C LYS A 343 -27.33 -32.20 -1.58
N ALA A 344 -27.17 -31.65 -2.79
CA ALA A 344 -25.98 -30.86 -3.15
C ALA A 344 -25.77 -29.72 -2.17
N PHE A 345 -26.81 -28.99 -1.81
CA PHE A 345 -26.70 -27.87 -0.86
C PHE A 345 -26.21 -28.33 0.52
N SER A 346 -26.69 -29.49 1.01
CA SER A 346 -26.20 -30.08 2.26
C SER A 346 -24.73 -30.50 2.18
N LEU A 347 -24.29 -31.12 1.08
CA LEU A 347 -22.90 -31.54 0.87
C LEU A 347 -21.97 -30.32 0.71
N LEU A 348 -22.40 -29.28 0.00
CA LEU A 348 -21.65 -28.03 -0.13
C LEU A 348 -21.36 -27.40 1.24
N ARG A 349 -22.35 -27.40 2.14
CA ARG A 349 -22.17 -26.91 3.49
C ARG A 349 -21.10 -27.70 4.23
N GLN A 350 -21.15 -29.02 4.21
CA GLN A 350 -20.16 -29.89 4.85
C GLN A 350 -18.73 -29.60 4.31
N VAL A 351 -18.56 -29.52 2.99
CA VAL A 351 -17.26 -29.24 2.35
C VAL A 351 -16.72 -27.87 2.76
N ARG A 352 -17.60 -26.85 2.82
CA ARG A 352 -17.23 -25.49 3.24
C ARG A 352 -16.88 -25.41 4.72
N GLU A 353 -17.51 -26.19 5.57
CA GLU A 353 -17.17 -26.31 7.01
C GLU A 353 -15.76 -26.91 7.21
N CYS A 354 -15.26 -27.70 6.25
CA CYS A 354 -13.87 -28.15 6.23
C CYS A 354 -12.89 -27.12 5.60
N GLY A 355 -13.33 -25.88 5.36
CA GLY A 355 -12.50 -24.81 4.79
C GLY A 355 -12.24 -24.93 3.28
N LEU A 356 -12.93 -25.82 2.59
CA LEU A 356 -12.79 -26.02 1.15
C LEU A 356 -13.84 -25.24 0.36
N SER A 357 -13.45 -24.68 -0.80
CA SER A 357 -14.39 -24.01 -1.69
C SER A 357 -15.24 -25.04 -2.45
N ALA A 358 -16.56 -24.83 -2.48
CA ALA A 358 -17.45 -25.70 -3.25
C ALA A 358 -18.62 -24.91 -3.81
N GLU A 359 -19.05 -25.24 -5.04
CA GLU A 359 -20.12 -24.54 -5.76
C GLU A 359 -21.11 -25.51 -6.41
N THR A 360 -22.29 -25.00 -6.75
CA THR A 360 -23.32 -25.66 -7.55
C THR A 360 -24.03 -24.64 -8.44
N ASP A 361 -24.91 -25.09 -9.33
CA ASP A 361 -25.69 -24.20 -10.17
C ASP A 361 -26.80 -23.48 -9.38
N VAL A 362 -26.75 -22.17 -9.41
CA VAL A 362 -27.72 -21.27 -8.77
C VAL A 362 -28.58 -20.50 -9.77
N VAL A 363 -28.39 -20.71 -11.08
CA VAL A 363 -29.14 -20.00 -12.15
C VAL A 363 -30.03 -20.90 -12.99
N GLY A 364 -30.16 -22.16 -12.64
CA GLY A 364 -31.06 -23.09 -13.29
C GLY A 364 -30.58 -23.63 -14.63
N ARG A 365 -29.27 -23.82 -14.81
CA ARG A 365 -28.70 -24.41 -16.04
C ARG A 365 -28.99 -25.88 -16.13
N GLY A 366 -29.16 -26.40 -17.36
CA GLY A 366 -29.14 -27.85 -17.59
C GLY A 366 -27.74 -28.44 -17.34
N LEU A 367 -27.65 -29.78 -17.21
CA LEU A 367 -26.40 -30.46 -16.83
C LEU A 367 -25.18 -30.10 -17.69
N ARG A 368 -25.33 -30.14 -19.02
CA ARG A 368 -24.20 -29.84 -19.93
C ARG A 368 -23.65 -28.40 -19.76
N PRO A 369 -24.47 -27.33 -19.66
CA PRO A 369 -24.02 -26.01 -19.29
C PRO A 369 -23.41 -25.91 -17.88
N GLN A 370 -23.89 -26.69 -16.89
CA GLN A 370 -23.30 -26.75 -15.55
C GLN A 370 -21.85 -27.26 -15.62
N MET A 371 -21.61 -28.36 -16.34
CA MET A 371 -20.27 -28.92 -16.51
C MET A 371 -19.31 -27.98 -17.25
N LYS A 372 -19.80 -27.26 -18.28
CA LYS A 372 -19.02 -26.21 -18.93
C LYS A 372 -18.69 -25.06 -17.99
N TYR A 373 -19.56 -24.75 -17.06
CA TYR A 373 -19.30 -23.72 -16.06
C TYR A 373 -18.29 -24.20 -15.03
N ALA A 374 -18.34 -25.46 -14.58
CA ALA A 374 -17.34 -26.08 -13.72
C ALA A 374 -15.93 -25.99 -14.33
N ASP A 375 -15.79 -26.29 -15.61
CA ASP A 375 -14.55 -26.16 -16.36
C ASP A 375 -14.08 -24.70 -16.45
N LYS A 376 -14.97 -23.78 -16.81
CA LYS A 376 -14.67 -22.34 -16.86
C LYS A 376 -14.28 -21.76 -15.49
N LEU A 377 -14.85 -22.30 -14.41
CA LEU A 377 -14.53 -21.94 -13.02
C LEU A 377 -13.15 -22.46 -12.61
N GLY A 378 -12.60 -23.42 -13.35
CA GLY A 378 -11.37 -24.13 -12.99
C GLY A 378 -11.57 -25.06 -11.80
N ALA A 379 -12.77 -25.63 -11.64
CA ALA A 379 -13.03 -26.55 -10.53
C ALA A 379 -12.08 -27.74 -10.58
N ARG A 380 -11.40 -28.03 -9.45
CA ARG A 380 -10.44 -29.15 -9.38
C ARG A 380 -11.15 -30.49 -9.46
N TYR A 381 -12.33 -30.60 -8.82
CA TYR A 381 -13.18 -31.77 -8.86
C TYR A 381 -14.60 -31.39 -9.28
N SER A 382 -15.27 -32.33 -9.93
CA SER A 382 -16.69 -32.22 -10.24
C SER A 382 -17.45 -33.50 -9.86
N MET A 383 -18.71 -33.34 -9.51
CA MET A 383 -19.62 -34.41 -9.19
C MET A 383 -20.98 -34.12 -9.83
N VAL A 384 -21.65 -35.16 -10.32
CA VAL A 384 -23.03 -35.06 -10.82
C VAL A 384 -23.94 -35.75 -9.83
N LEU A 385 -25.02 -35.06 -9.45
CA LEU A 385 -26.10 -35.65 -8.64
C LEU A 385 -27.40 -35.64 -9.44
N GLY A 386 -27.98 -36.80 -9.56
CA GLY A 386 -29.32 -37.04 -10.07
C GLY A 386 -30.08 -38.03 -9.18
N ASP A 387 -31.22 -38.51 -9.62
CA ASP A 387 -32.07 -39.40 -8.83
C ASP A 387 -31.34 -40.74 -8.51
N ASN A 388 -30.55 -41.27 -9.42
CA ASN A 388 -29.81 -42.54 -9.21
C ASN A 388 -28.76 -42.38 -8.08
N GLU A 389 -28.01 -41.29 -8.06
CA GLU A 389 -27.00 -41.03 -7.03
C GLU A 389 -27.65 -40.80 -5.64
N ILE A 390 -28.84 -40.20 -5.63
CA ILE A 390 -29.62 -40.00 -4.40
C ILE A 390 -30.12 -41.35 -3.85
N GLU A 391 -30.71 -42.20 -4.71
CA GLU A 391 -31.21 -43.52 -4.33
C GLU A 391 -30.10 -44.45 -3.84
N GLN A 392 -28.94 -44.44 -4.50
CA GLN A 392 -27.77 -45.23 -4.11
C GLN A 392 -26.99 -44.65 -2.94
N ASN A 393 -27.29 -43.42 -2.54
CA ASN A 393 -26.58 -42.63 -1.52
C ASN A 393 -25.07 -42.58 -1.78
N LYS A 394 -24.63 -42.51 -3.05
CA LYS A 394 -23.23 -42.42 -3.46
C LYS A 394 -23.11 -41.75 -4.82
N ALA A 395 -21.99 -41.07 -5.06
CA ALA A 395 -21.70 -40.45 -6.33
C ALA A 395 -20.20 -40.51 -6.66
N LYS A 396 -19.90 -40.37 -7.96
CA LYS A 396 -18.54 -40.33 -8.47
C LYS A 396 -18.04 -38.87 -8.46
N VAL A 397 -16.99 -38.62 -7.71
CA VAL A 397 -16.21 -37.40 -7.73
C VAL A 397 -15.12 -37.57 -8.77
N LYS A 398 -15.12 -36.70 -9.78
CA LYS A 398 -14.17 -36.71 -10.89
C LYS A 398 -13.12 -35.65 -10.70
N ASN A 399 -11.85 -36.03 -10.72
CA ASN A 399 -10.75 -35.09 -10.89
C ASN A 399 -10.79 -34.49 -12.29
N MET A 400 -10.83 -33.20 -12.44
CA MET A 400 -11.00 -32.52 -13.73
C MET A 400 -9.73 -32.49 -14.57
N GLU A 401 -8.56 -32.66 -13.94
CA GLU A 401 -7.26 -32.70 -14.61
C GLU A 401 -6.90 -34.11 -15.06
N SER A 402 -6.86 -35.10 -14.13
CA SER A 402 -6.49 -36.49 -14.45
C SER A 402 -7.63 -37.28 -15.11
N GLY A 403 -8.88 -36.88 -14.90
CA GLY A 403 -10.05 -37.60 -15.33
C GLY A 403 -10.42 -38.79 -14.43
N GLU A 404 -9.65 -39.09 -13.40
CA GLU A 404 -9.93 -40.17 -12.45
C GLU A 404 -11.24 -39.93 -11.70
N GLN A 405 -11.90 -41.02 -11.36
CA GLN A 405 -13.20 -40.98 -10.66
C GLN A 405 -13.12 -41.83 -9.40
N THR A 406 -13.48 -41.23 -8.27
CA THR A 406 -13.60 -41.92 -6.99
C THR A 406 -15.03 -41.88 -6.51
N GLU A 407 -15.59 -43.02 -6.14
CA GLU A 407 -16.96 -43.11 -5.60
C GLU A 407 -16.95 -42.78 -4.12
N LEU A 408 -17.76 -41.81 -3.71
CA LEU A 408 -17.93 -41.40 -2.31
C LEU A 408 -19.39 -41.54 -1.88
N ALA A 409 -19.61 -41.96 -0.64
CA ALA A 409 -20.94 -41.99 -0.01
C ALA A 409 -21.40 -40.52 0.25
N LEU A 410 -22.71 -40.30 0.05
CA LEU A 410 -23.32 -38.97 0.25
C LEU A 410 -23.86 -38.81 1.70
N ASP A 411 -23.09 -39.23 2.67
CA ASP A 411 -23.43 -39.20 4.09
C ASP A 411 -22.68 -38.09 4.84
N GLU A 412 -22.71 -38.12 6.17
CA GLU A 412 -22.06 -37.15 7.05
C GLU A 412 -20.52 -37.18 6.93
N THR A 413 -19.94 -38.25 6.41
CA THR A 413 -18.49 -38.42 6.23
C THR A 413 -18.00 -37.97 4.86
N PHE A 414 -18.88 -37.47 3.99
CA PHE A 414 -18.54 -37.05 2.62
C PHE A 414 -17.41 -36.04 2.57
N ALA A 415 -17.51 -34.96 3.37
CA ALA A 415 -16.54 -33.89 3.34
C ALA A 415 -15.16 -34.32 3.86
N GLU A 416 -15.11 -35.18 4.89
CA GLU A 416 -13.85 -35.73 5.40
C GLU A 416 -13.16 -36.59 4.33
N LYS A 417 -13.90 -37.50 3.70
CA LYS A 417 -13.38 -38.38 2.61
C LYS A 417 -12.94 -37.57 1.41
N PHE A 418 -13.69 -36.53 1.04
CA PHE A 418 -13.32 -35.63 -0.03
C PHE A 418 -12.04 -34.81 0.32
N SER A 419 -11.90 -34.39 1.55
CA SER A 419 -10.68 -33.67 2.02
C SER A 419 -9.43 -34.56 1.94
N VAL A 420 -9.56 -35.83 2.32
CA VAL A 420 -8.47 -36.82 2.19
C VAL A 420 -8.10 -37.04 0.71
N LEU A 421 -9.10 -37.17 -0.18
CA LEU A 421 -8.86 -37.28 -1.61
C LEU A 421 -8.05 -36.11 -2.17
N LYS A 422 -8.35 -34.88 -1.75
CA LYS A 422 -7.61 -33.69 -2.13
C LYS A 422 -6.16 -33.69 -1.58
N LEU A 423 -5.96 -34.13 -0.34
CA LEU A 423 -4.63 -34.16 0.31
C LEU A 423 -3.69 -35.19 -0.31
N THR A 424 -4.18 -36.39 -0.68
CA THR A 424 -3.35 -37.43 -1.27
C THR A 424 -2.76 -37.04 -2.61
N GLU A 425 -3.42 -36.19 -3.39
CA GLU A 425 -2.89 -35.68 -4.66
C GLU A 425 -1.84 -34.58 -4.48
N SER A 426 -1.98 -33.76 -3.42
CA SER A 426 -0.99 -32.71 -3.11
C SER A 426 0.38 -33.28 -2.69
N VAL A 427 0.42 -34.53 -2.21
CA VAL A 427 1.65 -35.22 -1.80
C VAL A 427 2.34 -35.93 -2.98
N VAL A 428 1.61 -36.25 -4.05
CA VAL A 428 2.15 -36.94 -5.25
C VAL A 428 2.74 -35.94 -6.27
N SER A 429 2.43 -34.66 -6.13
CA SER A 429 2.88 -33.59 -7.05
C SER A 429 4.07 -32.75 -6.52
N CYS A 430 4.75 -33.22 -5.44
CA CYS A 430 6.00 -32.63 -4.93
C CYS A 430 7.23 -33.44 -5.32
#